data_977b14f38d505e64abc84b6275b37620
#
_entry.id   977b14f38d505e64abc84b6275b37620
#
_cell.length_a   1.000
_cell.length_b   1.000
_cell.length_c   1.000
_cell.angle_alpha   90.00
_cell.angle_beta   90.00
_cell.angle_gamma   90.00
#
_symmetry.space_group_name_H-M   'P 1'
#
loop_
_entity.id
_entity.type
_entity.pdbx_description
1 polymer ?
#
loop_
_entity_poly.entity_id
_entity_poly.type
_entity_poly.pdbx_seq_one_letter_code
_entity_poly.pdbx_strand_id
1 'polypeptide(L)'
;MISIVRNLLGSRTAANVTALRCLATEASNAVTSQADPTAITPPTTTTAELNEQDKLYSKLEIELRGIDPAVLKSYSWFATTAADHLGIEVGNCWSPRKAHKERMTLLKSVHIYKKHRVQYEIRTYFRYMNFHKMTGSTLDTFLEYIERNLPEGVALNATKTEIQELPEHLREPPSEN
;
A
#
# COMPACT_ATOMS: atom_id res chain seq x y z
N MET A 1 -46.34 -30.71 -7.96
CA MET A 1 -46.90 -30.02 -9.14
C MET A 1 -45.81 -29.11 -9.68
N ILE A 2 -45.45 -29.40 -10.89
CA ILE A 2 -44.38 -28.80 -11.71
C ILE A 2 -44.90 -27.46 -12.26
N SER A 3 -44.13 -26.41 -12.25
CA SER A 3 -44.31 -25.36 -13.22
C SER A 3 -42.99 -24.67 -13.56
N ILE A 4 -42.57 -24.99 -14.74
CA ILE A 4 -41.49 -24.43 -15.55
C ILE A 4 -42.03 -23.17 -16.22
N VAL A 5 -41.33 -22.06 -16.17
CA VAL A 5 -41.46 -20.99 -17.16
C VAL A 5 -40.14 -20.53 -17.68
N ARG A 6 -40.04 -20.66 -18.95
CA ARG A 6 -39.00 -20.47 -19.95
C ARG A 6 -38.58 -19.02 -20.15
N ASN A 7 -37.30 -18.90 -20.48
CA ASN A 7 -36.64 -18.00 -21.44
C ASN A 7 -37.50 -17.10 -22.30
N LEU A 8 -37.03 -15.87 -22.46
CA LEU A 8 -37.11 -15.15 -23.71
C LEU A 8 -35.88 -14.25 -23.95
N LEU A 9 -35.24 -14.56 -25.03
CA LEU A 9 -34.29 -13.87 -25.86
C LEU A 9 -34.68 -12.41 -26.19
N GLY A 10 -33.67 -11.61 -26.38
CA GLY A 10 -33.74 -10.39 -27.20
C GLY A 10 -32.65 -9.42 -26.72
N SER A 11 -31.84 -8.81 -27.41
CA SER A 11 -31.47 -8.65 -28.80
C SER A 11 -30.15 -7.82 -28.80
N ARG A 12 -29.29 -8.15 -29.69
CA ARG A 12 -28.05 -7.43 -30.00
C ARG A 12 -28.35 -6.03 -30.52
N THR A 13 -27.69 -5.01 -30.01
CA THR A 13 -27.41 -3.80 -30.79
C THR A 13 -25.92 -3.51 -30.79
N ALA A 14 -25.36 -3.71 -31.95
CA ALA A 14 -24.01 -3.28 -32.30
C ALA A 14 -24.02 -1.75 -32.48
N ALA A 15 -23.22 -1.04 -31.71
CA ALA A 15 -22.94 0.37 -31.95
C ALA A 15 -21.51 0.51 -32.52
N ASN A 16 -21.48 1.02 -33.72
CA ASN A 16 -20.31 1.40 -34.51
C ASN A 16 -19.40 2.36 -33.75
N VAL A 17 -18.14 1.99 -33.60
CA VAL A 17 -17.08 2.89 -33.17
C VAL A 17 -16.43 3.48 -34.43
N THR A 18 -16.72 4.73 -34.68
CA THR A 18 -16.10 5.54 -35.74
C THR A 18 -14.69 5.92 -35.29
N ALA A 19 -13.70 5.40 -36.00
CA ALA A 19 -12.29 5.74 -35.81
C ALA A 19 -12.02 7.18 -36.28
N LEU A 20 -11.66 8.06 -35.38
CA LEU A 20 -11.08 9.36 -35.68
C LEU A 20 -9.56 9.19 -35.90
N ARG A 21 -9.18 9.30 -37.16
CA ARG A 21 -7.80 9.34 -37.60
C ARG A 21 -7.31 10.79 -37.43
N CYS A 22 -6.39 11.04 -36.49
CA CYS A 22 -5.64 12.29 -36.47
C CYS A 22 -4.46 12.20 -37.39
N LEU A 23 -4.43 13.11 -38.36
CA LEU A 23 -3.34 13.36 -39.30
C LEU A 23 -2.17 14.02 -38.57
N ALA A 24 -1.01 13.41 -38.60
CA ALA A 24 0.25 14.01 -38.20
C ALA A 24 0.74 14.93 -39.33
N THR A 25 0.96 16.19 -39.03
CA THR A 25 1.60 17.15 -39.93
C THR A 25 3.07 17.21 -39.55
N GLU A 26 3.92 16.73 -40.46
CA GLU A 26 5.36 16.92 -40.41
C GLU A 26 5.70 18.37 -40.80
N ALA A 27 6.44 19.05 -39.93
CA ALA A 27 7.14 20.27 -40.30
C ALA A 27 8.62 20.11 -39.97
N SER A 28 9.38 19.86 -41.05
CA SER A 28 10.83 19.93 -41.09
C SER A 28 11.28 21.39 -40.95
N ASN A 29 12.16 21.68 -39.99
CA ASN A 29 13.05 22.84 -40.09
C ASN A 29 14.45 22.45 -39.64
N ALA A 30 15.32 22.31 -40.61
CA ALA A 30 16.76 22.24 -40.46
C ALA A 30 17.29 23.65 -40.11
N VAL A 31 17.97 23.76 -38.98
CA VAL A 31 18.90 24.86 -38.72
C VAL A 31 20.21 24.25 -38.25
N THR A 32 21.18 24.31 -39.15
CA THR A 32 22.61 24.03 -38.93
C THR A 32 23.20 25.19 -38.12
N SER A 33 23.71 24.94 -36.92
CA SER A 33 24.75 25.76 -36.34
C SER A 33 25.74 24.89 -35.56
N GLN A 34 26.95 24.88 -36.09
CA GLN A 34 28.14 24.31 -35.46
C GLN A 34 28.49 25.15 -34.23
N ALA A 35 28.71 24.50 -33.12
CA ALA A 35 29.44 25.03 -31.96
C ALA A 35 30.20 23.88 -31.30
N ASP A 36 31.42 24.18 -30.93
CA ASP A 36 32.56 23.37 -30.50
C ASP A 36 32.28 22.29 -29.43
N PRO A 37 33.05 21.19 -29.42
CA PRO A 37 32.98 20.19 -28.36
C PRO A 37 33.83 20.62 -27.15
N THR A 38 33.24 21.30 -26.22
CA THR A 38 33.82 21.39 -24.85
C THR A 38 33.54 20.07 -24.16
N ALA A 39 34.58 19.30 -23.95
CA ALA A 39 34.57 18.05 -23.21
C ALA A 39 34.10 18.29 -21.77
N ILE A 40 32.83 18.05 -21.49
CA ILE A 40 32.32 17.90 -20.15
C ILE A 40 32.53 16.43 -19.78
N THR A 41 33.61 16.18 -19.08
CA THR A 41 33.86 14.90 -18.39
C THR A 41 32.68 14.67 -17.44
N PRO A 42 31.91 13.57 -17.58
CA PRO A 42 30.93 13.22 -16.58
C PRO A 42 31.66 12.97 -15.26
N PRO A 43 31.13 13.44 -14.11
CA PRO A 43 31.72 13.08 -12.84
C PRO A 43 31.67 11.55 -12.75
N THR A 44 32.82 10.94 -12.67
CA THR A 44 32.98 9.53 -12.32
C THR A 44 32.41 9.38 -10.92
N THR A 45 31.11 9.11 -10.85
CA THR A 45 30.50 8.62 -9.62
C THR A 45 31.16 7.27 -9.37
N THR A 46 32.08 7.27 -8.46
CA THR A 46 32.79 6.12 -7.94
C THR A 46 31.73 5.10 -7.51
N THR A 47 31.50 4.12 -8.35
CA THR A 47 30.68 2.95 -8.09
C THR A 47 31.45 2.04 -7.14
N ALA A 48 31.60 2.51 -5.91
CA ALA A 48 32.12 1.75 -4.76
C ALA A 48 30.99 1.49 -3.76
N GLU A 49 29.77 1.32 -4.23
CA GLU A 49 28.67 0.69 -3.50
C GLU A 49 28.61 -0.79 -3.91
N LEU A 50 29.50 -1.38 -3.68
CA LEU A 50 30.01 -2.60 -3.12
C LEU A 50 28.93 -3.38 -2.36
N ASN A 51 28.42 -4.42 -3.01
CA ASN A 51 28.06 -5.74 -2.46
C ASN A 51 27.70 -5.79 -0.95
N GLU A 52 27.00 -4.79 -0.42
CA GLU A 52 26.27 -5.02 0.81
C GLU A 52 25.17 -6.02 0.47
N GLN A 53 25.27 -7.19 1.06
CA GLN A 53 24.24 -8.22 0.90
C GLN A 53 22.90 -7.62 1.32
N ASP A 54 21.88 -7.81 0.47
CA ASP A 54 20.55 -7.28 0.74
C ASP A 54 20.02 -7.85 2.07
N LYS A 55 19.48 -6.98 2.92
CA LYS A 55 18.95 -7.35 4.22
C LYS A 55 17.75 -8.26 4.07
N LEU A 56 17.63 -9.24 4.94
CA LEU A 56 16.51 -10.16 4.95
C LEU A 56 15.53 -9.79 6.08
N TYR A 57 14.26 -9.72 5.72
CA TYR A 57 13.18 -9.45 6.65
C TYR A 57 12.30 -10.68 6.83
N SER A 58 12.11 -11.07 8.09
CA SER A 58 11.25 -12.19 8.47
C SER A 58 9.78 -11.84 8.29
N LYS A 59 9.41 -10.62 8.70
CA LYS A 59 8.03 -10.19 8.77
C LYS A 59 7.91 -8.68 8.55
N LEU A 60 6.89 -8.32 7.79
CA LEU A 60 6.37 -6.95 7.69
C LEU A 60 4.94 -6.94 8.22
N GLU A 61 4.69 -6.16 9.26
CA GLU A 61 3.35 -5.92 9.80
C GLU A 61 2.87 -4.56 9.36
N ILE A 62 1.74 -4.51 8.68
CA ILE A 62 1.08 -3.28 8.27
C ILE A 62 -0.21 -3.12 9.06
N GLU A 63 -0.29 -2.02 9.79
CA GLU A 63 -1.49 -1.57 10.48
C GLU A 63 -2.11 -0.42 9.71
N LEU A 64 -3.36 -0.59 9.29
CA LEU A 64 -4.17 0.45 8.68
C LEU A 64 -5.17 0.99 9.67
N ARG A 65 -5.32 2.30 9.71
CA ARG A 65 -6.25 2.99 10.59
C ARG A 65 -7.08 4.00 9.79
N GLY A 66 -8.40 3.97 9.96
CA GLY A 66 -9.30 4.88 9.23
C GLY A 66 -10.69 4.95 9.81
N ILE A 67 -11.50 5.83 9.28
CA ILE A 67 -12.87 6.09 9.72
C ILE A 67 -13.86 5.13 9.04
N ASP A 68 -13.59 4.72 7.80
CA ASP A 68 -14.49 3.86 7.01
C ASP A 68 -13.92 2.43 6.88
N PRO A 69 -14.62 1.41 7.39
CA PRO A 69 -14.19 0.03 7.26
C PRO A 69 -14.23 -0.50 5.81
N ALA A 70 -15.07 0.06 4.93
CA ALA A 70 -15.17 -0.37 3.55
C ALA A 70 -13.90 0.04 2.76
N VAL A 71 -13.41 1.25 2.97
CA VAL A 71 -12.15 1.74 2.39
C VAL A 71 -10.97 0.88 2.85
N LEU A 72 -10.88 0.58 4.14
CA LEU A 72 -9.83 -0.30 4.68
C LEU A 72 -9.89 -1.71 4.08
N LYS A 73 -11.08 -2.24 3.84
CA LYS A 73 -11.26 -3.56 3.21
C LYS A 73 -10.79 -3.55 1.75
N SER A 74 -11.17 -2.55 0.96
CA SER A 74 -10.75 -2.44 -0.45
C SER A 74 -9.25 -2.23 -0.58
N TYR A 75 -8.68 -1.39 0.27
CA TYR A 75 -7.24 -1.15 0.29
C TYR A 75 -6.44 -2.39 0.71
N SER A 76 -6.93 -3.17 1.69
CA SER A 76 -6.26 -4.42 2.04
C SER A 76 -6.28 -5.45 0.91
N TRP A 77 -7.37 -5.51 0.14
CA TRP A 77 -7.44 -6.36 -1.05
C TRP A 77 -6.42 -5.89 -2.11
N PHE A 78 -6.31 -4.59 -2.34
CA PHE A 78 -5.29 -4.01 -3.22
C PHE A 78 -3.87 -4.40 -2.79
N ALA A 79 -3.55 -4.23 -1.49
CA ALA A 79 -2.23 -4.54 -0.96
C ALA A 79 -1.88 -6.03 -1.06
N THR A 80 -2.84 -6.93 -0.79
CA THR A 80 -2.62 -8.38 -0.95
C THR A 80 -2.42 -8.77 -2.41
N THR A 81 -3.18 -8.19 -3.34
CA THR A 81 -3.00 -8.44 -4.78
C THR A 81 -1.65 -7.94 -5.27
N ALA A 82 -1.20 -6.77 -4.80
CA ALA A 82 0.12 -6.24 -5.13
C ALA A 82 1.25 -7.15 -4.60
N ALA A 83 1.10 -7.67 -3.38
CA ALA A 83 2.05 -8.63 -2.80
C ALA A 83 2.13 -9.95 -3.60
N ASP A 84 0.99 -10.47 -4.03
CA ASP A 84 0.91 -11.68 -4.85
C ASP A 84 1.65 -11.49 -6.20
N HIS A 85 1.51 -10.31 -6.84
CA HIS A 85 2.22 -9.98 -8.07
C HIS A 85 3.74 -9.84 -7.89
N LEU A 86 4.20 -9.45 -6.70
CA LEU A 86 5.62 -9.38 -6.36
C LEU A 86 6.17 -10.72 -5.82
N GLY A 87 5.32 -11.75 -5.71
CA GLY A 87 5.71 -13.05 -5.16
C GLY A 87 5.99 -13.03 -3.65
N ILE A 88 5.43 -12.06 -2.93
CA ILE A 88 5.56 -11.93 -1.48
C ILE A 88 4.56 -12.86 -0.80
N GLU A 89 5.01 -13.61 0.21
CA GLU A 89 4.15 -14.50 0.98
C GLU A 89 3.19 -13.70 1.88
N VAL A 90 1.90 -13.76 1.56
CA VAL A 90 0.84 -13.09 2.33
C VAL A 90 0.47 -13.94 3.53
N GLY A 91 0.61 -13.39 4.72
CA GLY A 91 0.20 -14.02 5.98
C GLY A 91 -1.23 -13.69 6.39
N ASN A 92 -1.46 -13.58 7.68
CA ASN A 92 -2.77 -13.31 8.22
C ASN A 92 -3.20 -11.86 7.99
N CYS A 93 -4.38 -11.69 7.38
CA CYS A 93 -5.06 -10.40 7.25
C CYS A 93 -6.32 -10.41 8.11
N TRP A 94 -6.37 -9.57 9.13
CA TRP A 94 -7.50 -9.53 10.06
C TRP A 94 -7.88 -8.11 10.46
N SER A 95 -9.08 -7.96 10.98
CA SER A 95 -9.56 -6.70 11.54
C SER A 95 -10.29 -6.95 12.84
N PRO A 96 -10.12 -6.09 13.86
CA PRO A 96 -10.88 -6.15 15.08
C PRO A 96 -12.38 -6.03 14.81
N ARG A 97 -13.19 -6.82 15.52
CA ARG A 97 -14.66 -6.78 15.38
C ARG A 97 -15.25 -5.44 15.85
N LYS A 98 -14.61 -4.80 16.84
CA LYS A 98 -15.07 -3.53 17.41
C LYS A 98 -14.14 -2.41 17.01
N ALA A 99 -14.74 -1.28 16.58
CA ALA A 99 -13.99 -0.05 16.38
C ALA A 99 -13.54 0.54 17.74
N HIS A 100 -12.42 1.23 17.73
CA HIS A 100 -12.03 2.09 18.85
C HIS A 100 -12.96 3.30 18.89
N LYS A 101 -13.56 3.56 20.06
CA LYS A 101 -14.57 4.59 20.20
C LYS A 101 -14.12 5.62 21.24
N GLU A 102 -13.93 6.83 20.78
CA GLU A 102 -13.69 7.98 21.64
C GLU A 102 -14.99 8.76 21.80
N ARG A 103 -15.50 8.84 23.02
CA ARG A 103 -16.75 9.55 23.32
C ARG A 103 -16.48 10.77 24.15
N MET A 104 -16.89 11.93 23.63
CA MET A 104 -16.85 13.19 24.32
C MET A 104 -18.28 13.58 24.70
N THR A 105 -18.52 13.76 26.00
CA THR A 105 -19.81 14.18 26.50
C THR A 105 -19.74 15.63 26.93
N LEU A 106 -20.54 16.49 26.30
CA LEU A 106 -20.65 17.90 26.63
C LEU A 106 -22.00 18.16 27.29
N LEU A 107 -21.98 18.87 28.38
CA LEU A 107 -23.15 19.41 29.03
C LEU A 107 -23.46 20.81 28.50
N LYS A 108 -24.72 21.23 28.47
CA LYS A 108 -25.10 22.58 28.07
C LYS A 108 -24.50 23.66 29.01
N SER A 109 -24.27 23.31 30.27
CA SER A 109 -23.62 24.14 31.29
C SER A 109 -22.62 23.31 32.08
N VAL A 110 -21.70 23.95 32.80
CA VAL A 110 -20.59 23.30 33.47
C VAL A 110 -21.02 22.12 34.38
N HIS A 111 -22.15 22.22 35.06
CA HIS A 111 -22.61 21.18 36.01
C HIS A 111 -24.14 20.95 36.00
N ILE A 112 -24.88 21.70 35.17
CA ILE A 112 -26.36 21.67 35.15
C ILE A 112 -26.84 21.19 33.76
N TYR A 113 -28.15 20.86 33.66
CA TYR A 113 -28.83 20.47 32.41
C TYR A 113 -28.38 19.13 31.84
N LYS A 114 -28.28 18.08 32.63
CA LYS A 114 -27.95 16.72 32.20
C LYS A 114 -28.88 16.20 31.08
N LYS A 115 -30.14 16.67 30.99
CA LYS A 115 -31.08 16.29 29.92
C LYS A 115 -30.65 16.81 28.53
N HIS A 116 -29.84 17.87 28.48
CA HIS A 116 -29.36 18.48 27.23
C HIS A 116 -27.90 18.11 26.95
N ARG A 117 -27.50 16.91 27.34
CA ARG A 117 -26.18 16.35 27.10
C ARG A 117 -26.03 15.99 25.64
N VAL A 118 -24.95 16.47 25.00
CA VAL A 118 -24.55 16.09 23.64
C VAL A 118 -23.35 15.15 23.75
N GLN A 119 -23.40 14.05 23.00
CA GLN A 119 -22.30 13.09 22.90
C GLN A 119 -21.76 13.07 21.49
N TYR A 120 -20.46 13.34 21.37
CA TYR A 120 -19.71 13.16 20.13
C TYR A 120 -18.96 11.83 20.23
N GLU A 121 -19.01 11.03 19.17
CA GLU A 121 -18.33 9.74 19.12
C GLU A 121 -17.47 9.69 17.85
N ILE A 122 -16.17 9.51 18.02
CA ILE A 122 -15.22 9.24 16.94
C ILE A 122 -15.00 7.73 16.92
N ARG A 123 -15.19 7.10 15.75
CA ARG A 123 -14.97 5.67 15.55
C ARG A 123 -13.78 5.48 14.65
N THR A 124 -12.74 4.81 15.14
CA THR A 124 -11.57 4.44 14.38
C THR A 124 -11.55 2.94 14.17
N TYR A 125 -11.45 2.53 12.92
CA TYR A 125 -11.34 1.13 12.54
C TYR A 125 -9.89 0.80 12.23
N PHE A 126 -9.51 -0.45 12.55
CA PHE A 126 -8.18 -0.97 12.32
C PHE A 126 -8.23 -2.18 11.41
N ARG A 127 -7.17 -2.35 10.62
CA ARG A 127 -6.94 -3.55 9.83
C ARG A 127 -5.46 -3.88 9.83
N TYR A 128 -5.14 -5.14 10.06
CA TYR A 128 -3.78 -5.65 10.17
C TYR A 128 -3.50 -6.60 9.02
N MET A 129 -2.32 -6.50 8.43
CA MET A 129 -1.84 -7.37 7.37
C MET A 129 -0.41 -7.77 7.69
N ASN A 130 -0.10 -9.04 7.53
CA ASN A 130 1.23 -9.59 7.74
C ASN A 130 1.77 -10.13 6.42
N PHE A 131 3.01 -9.81 6.13
CA PHE A 131 3.76 -10.32 4.99
C PHE A 131 5.03 -10.96 5.48
N HIS A 132 5.49 -12.02 4.81
CA HIS A 132 6.62 -12.83 5.24
C HIS A 132 7.67 -12.98 4.14
N LYS A 133 8.91 -13.22 4.56
CA LYS A 133 10.04 -13.62 3.69
C LYS A 133 10.32 -12.64 2.56
N MET A 134 10.85 -11.48 2.90
CA MET A 134 11.18 -10.44 1.92
C MET A 134 12.64 -10.05 2.02
N THR A 135 13.22 -9.72 0.86
CA THR A 135 14.50 -9.01 0.79
C THR A 135 14.26 -7.51 0.98
N GLY A 136 15.29 -6.76 1.38
CA GLY A 136 15.18 -5.33 1.64
C GLY A 136 14.72 -4.54 0.42
N SER A 137 15.30 -4.81 -0.74
CA SER A 137 14.92 -4.16 -2.00
C SER A 137 13.46 -4.40 -2.38
N THR A 138 12.99 -5.64 -2.25
CA THR A 138 11.57 -5.98 -2.52
C THR A 138 10.64 -5.30 -1.52
N LEU A 139 11.02 -5.27 -0.24
CA LEU A 139 10.25 -4.63 0.82
C LEU A 139 10.12 -3.13 0.59
N ASP A 140 11.20 -2.45 0.24
CA ASP A 140 11.20 -1.00 0.02
C ASP A 140 10.37 -0.64 -1.23
N THR A 141 10.50 -1.39 -2.32
CA THR A 141 9.66 -1.22 -3.52
C THR A 141 8.17 -1.43 -3.20
N PHE A 142 7.85 -2.46 -2.43
CA PHE A 142 6.48 -2.76 -2.02
C PHE A 142 5.89 -1.67 -1.13
N LEU A 143 6.65 -1.18 -0.14
CA LEU A 143 6.21 -0.10 0.73
C LEU A 143 6.00 1.20 -0.03
N GLU A 144 6.94 1.58 -0.89
CA GLU A 144 6.82 2.77 -1.73
C GLU A 144 5.55 2.72 -2.60
N TYR A 145 5.26 1.56 -3.20
CA TYR A 145 4.06 1.37 -4.00
C TYR A 145 2.77 1.51 -3.19
N ILE A 146 2.73 0.92 -2.00
CA ILE A 146 1.59 0.99 -1.09
C ILE A 146 1.38 2.42 -0.58
N GLU A 147 2.44 3.09 -0.15
CA GLU A 147 2.38 4.46 0.39
C GLU A 147 1.86 5.45 -0.66
N ARG A 148 2.32 5.34 -1.91
CA ARG A 148 1.88 6.21 -3.00
C ARG A 148 0.40 6.04 -3.36
N ASN A 149 -0.16 4.87 -3.12
CA ASN A 149 -1.56 4.54 -3.40
C ASN A 149 -2.45 4.56 -2.15
N LEU A 150 -2.00 5.19 -1.07
CA LEU A 150 -2.76 5.27 0.17
C LEU A 150 -4.02 6.14 -0.02
N PRO A 151 -5.23 5.64 0.30
CA PRO A 151 -6.45 6.42 0.20
C PRO A 151 -6.49 7.55 1.23
N GLU A 152 -7.18 8.62 0.91
CA GLU A 152 -7.38 9.74 1.82
C GLU A 152 -8.11 9.30 3.11
N GLY A 153 -7.70 9.86 4.24
CA GLY A 153 -8.28 9.54 5.55
C GLY A 153 -7.84 8.21 6.15
N VAL A 154 -6.89 7.51 5.54
CA VAL A 154 -6.27 6.30 6.07
C VAL A 154 -4.86 6.60 6.53
N ALA A 155 -4.51 6.16 7.72
CA ALA A 155 -3.14 6.16 8.23
C ALA A 155 -2.56 4.75 8.13
N LEU A 156 -1.30 4.65 7.70
CA LEU A 156 -0.55 3.42 7.58
C LEU A 156 0.62 3.45 8.57
N ASN A 157 0.79 2.36 9.30
CA ASN A 157 1.95 2.11 10.15
C ASN A 157 2.57 0.78 9.73
N ALA A 158 3.87 0.79 9.37
CA ALA A 158 4.60 -0.39 8.93
C ALA A 158 5.69 -0.73 9.94
N THR A 159 5.69 -1.96 10.44
CA THR A 159 6.70 -2.50 11.34
C THR A 159 7.51 -3.57 10.63
N LYS A 160 8.80 -3.33 10.45
CA LYS A 160 9.76 -4.23 9.80
C LYS A 160 10.48 -5.08 10.85
N THR A 161 10.52 -6.40 10.68
CA THR A 161 11.28 -7.31 11.53
C THR A 161 12.44 -7.91 10.73
N GLU A 162 13.66 -7.43 10.97
CA GLU A 162 14.88 -7.86 10.30
C GLU A 162 15.40 -9.16 10.91
N ILE A 163 15.98 -10.03 10.08
CA ILE A 163 16.68 -11.22 10.52
C ILE A 163 18.14 -10.82 10.73
N GLN A 164 18.62 -10.93 11.97
CA GLN A 164 20.01 -10.70 12.29
C GLN A 164 20.69 -12.02 12.65
N GLU A 165 21.97 -12.12 12.30
CA GLU A 165 22.78 -13.25 12.73
C GLU A 165 22.98 -13.24 14.26
N LEU A 166 23.04 -14.44 14.84
CA LEU A 166 23.27 -14.57 16.27
C LEU A 166 24.67 -14.08 16.61
N PRO A 167 24.84 -13.15 17.58
CA PRO A 167 26.14 -12.68 18.04
C PRO A 167 27.03 -13.84 18.48
N GLU A 168 28.36 -13.73 18.26
CA GLU A 168 29.32 -14.82 18.53
C GLU A 168 29.26 -15.31 19.97
N HIS A 169 29.09 -14.41 20.94
CA HIS A 169 29.02 -14.76 22.36
C HIS A 169 27.79 -15.60 22.75
N LEU A 170 26.80 -15.72 21.88
CA LEU A 170 25.60 -16.55 22.08
C LEU A 170 25.62 -17.84 21.24
N ARG A 171 26.63 -18.02 20.39
CA ARG A 171 26.76 -19.24 19.54
C ARG A 171 27.25 -20.44 20.34
N GLU A 172 28.07 -20.19 21.38
CA GLU A 172 28.57 -21.24 22.22
C GLU A 172 27.67 -21.41 23.46
N PRO A 173 27.22 -22.64 23.77
CA PRO A 173 26.51 -22.91 25.02
C PRO A 173 27.46 -22.64 26.20
N PRO A 174 26.96 -22.15 27.34
CA PRO A 174 27.76 -21.98 28.54
C PRO A 174 28.39 -23.33 28.91
N SER A 175 29.73 -23.36 29.03
CA SER A 175 30.43 -24.55 29.50
C SER A 175 29.93 -24.86 30.90
N GLU A 176 29.33 -26.04 31.09
CA GLU A 176 28.99 -26.53 32.43
C GLU A 176 30.29 -26.75 33.22
N ASN A 177 30.47 -25.90 34.22
CA ASN A 177 31.54 -26.10 35.25
C ASN A 177 31.04 -27.00 36.36
#